data_56489a8c32ef0b0742d6380ff27f8128
#
_entry.id   56489a8c32ef0b0742d6380ff27f8128
#
_cell.length_a   1.000
_cell.length_b   1.000
_cell.length_c   1.000
_cell.angle_alpha   90.00
_cell.angle_beta   90.00
_cell.angle_gamma   90.00
#
_symmetry.space_group_name_H-M   'P 1'
#
loop_
_entity.id
_entity.type
_entity.pdbx_description
1 polymer ?
#
loop_
_entity_poly.entity_id
_entity_poly.type
_entity_poly.pdbx_seq_one_letter_code
_entity_poly.pdbx_strand_id
1 'polypeptide(L)'
;MTWQSRTASALLQEESSAEYPFIQYVNDGGTLEPRKPNGGFAFSADQVETLGAPPQGATPHTLVFSNGATNAVFFTDWLRFVPLATRFAWVKDGNRLETFVEGARGKLQALGFVETETGFRGPVMLTVKGMASKDLSTALREHRQAVRKGTQGQAPSVFFALLLHAGEPTLRGGKQKSRATPILRSADFDPDRDYVGDALADTIEAEWAAYKQWATAWQRNPGPNGEGELADSDAPGADEPPVSRDTSPPAPDNTVRLLTALLRGKGFTADVISATLDGITESAAQALLADLKQQ
;
A
#
# COMPACT_ATOMS: atom_id res chain seq x y z
N MET A 1 26.58 -40.74 5.18
CA MET A 1 25.69 -39.53 5.11
C MET A 1 24.63 -39.83 4.05
N THR A 2 23.39 -39.94 4.43
CA THR A 2 22.26 -40.22 3.52
C THR A 2 21.86 -38.93 2.80
N TRP A 3 21.34 -39.04 1.58
CA TRP A 3 20.85 -37.89 0.77
C TRP A 3 19.86 -37.03 1.53
N GLN A 4 19.12 -37.56 2.50
CA GLN A 4 18.20 -36.85 3.40
C GLN A 4 18.88 -35.78 4.28
N SER A 5 20.16 -35.96 4.63
CA SER A 5 20.88 -34.98 5.46
C SER A 5 21.52 -33.83 4.67
N ARG A 6 21.61 -33.94 3.33
CA ARG A 6 22.18 -32.89 2.47
C ARG A 6 21.13 -32.01 1.80
N THR A 7 19.92 -32.53 1.59
CA THR A 7 18.85 -31.78 0.88
C THR A 7 17.98 -30.96 1.81
N ALA A 8 17.81 -31.36 3.07
CA ALA A 8 16.86 -30.70 3.94
C ALA A 8 17.31 -29.33 4.46
N SER A 9 18.60 -29.09 4.73
CA SER A 9 19.02 -27.83 5.34
C SER A 9 19.32 -26.71 4.35
N ALA A 10 19.81 -27.02 3.14
CA ALA A 10 20.10 -25.99 2.15
C ALA A 10 18.87 -25.59 1.32
N LEU A 11 18.04 -26.57 0.91
CA LEU A 11 16.83 -26.28 0.13
C LEU A 11 15.71 -25.70 0.99
N LEU A 12 15.57 -26.14 2.25
CA LEU A 12 14.60 -25.55 3.19
C LEU A 12 15.02 -24.13 3.64
N GLN A 13 16.31 -23.79 3.60
CA GLN A 13 16.77 -22.41 3.79
C GLN A 13 16.58 -21.53 2.54
N GLU A 14 16.58 -22.11 1.34
CA GLU A 14 16.23 -21.37 0.11
C GLU A 14 14.72 -21.24 -0.10
N GLU A 15 13.90 -22.20 0.40
CA GLU A 15 12.44 -22.12 0.36
C GLU A 15 11.83 -21.32 1.50
N SER A 16 12.50 -21.15 2.63
CA SER A 16 12.17 -20.12 3.59
C SER A 16 12.68 -18.76 3.04
N SER A 17 12.01 -18.22 2.04
CA SER A 17 12.00 -16.77 1.89
C SER A 17 11.63 -16.25 3.27
N ALA A 18 12.55 -15.52 3.92
CA ALA A 18 12.34 -15.01 5.26
C ALA A 18 10.97 -14.35 5.29
N GLU A 19 9.99 -15.04 5.91
CA GLU A 19 8.65 -14.48 6.08
C GLU A 19 8.82 -13.35 7.05
N TYR A 20 8.85 -12.14 6.53
CA TYR A 20 8.89 -10.96 7.38
C TYR A 20 7.61 -10.92 8.21
N PRO A 21 7.70 -10.56 9.49
CA PRO A 21 6.52 -10.24 10.28
C PRO A 21 5.63 -9.29 9.49
N PHE A 22 4.31 -9.48 9.52
CA PHE A 22 3.43 -8.65 8.72
C PHE A 22 2.42 -7.87 9.57
N ILE A 23 2.02 -6.73 9.01
CA ILE A 23 0.99 -5.85 9.54
C ILE A 23 -0.19 -5.93 8.58
N GLN A 24 -1.37 -6.20 9.11
CA GLN A 24 -2.61 -6.16 8.33
C GLN A 24 -3.32 -4.82 8.56
N TYR A 25 -3.83 -4.22 7.48
CA TYR A 25 -4.75 -3.09 7.61
C TYR A 25 -6.18 -3.59 7.76
N VAL A 26 -6.81 -3.23 8.87
CA VAL A 26 -8.22 -3.52 9.19
C VAL A 26 -9.05 -2.34 8.72
N ASN A 27 -9.94 -2.54 7.75
CA ASN A 27 -10.77 -1.47 7.18
C ASN A 27 -11.92 -1.04 8.08
N ASP A 28 -12.39 -1.93 8.97
CA ASP A 28 -13.55 -1.68 9.85
C ASP A 28 -13.18 -1.99 11.30
N GLY A 29 -13.15 -0.97 12.12
CA GLY A 29 -12.93 -1.12 13.57
C GLY A 29 -14.06 -1.87 14.29
N GLY A 30 -15.21 -2.06 13.65
CA GLY A 30 -16.31 -2.88 14.16
C GLY A 30 -15.98 -4.37 14.24
N THR A 31 -14.92 -4.82 13.55
CA THR A 31 -14.40 -6.20 13.63
C THR A 31 -13.47 -6.44 14.82
N LEU A 32 -13.18 -5.40 15.61
CA LEU A 32 -12.31 -5.48 16.79
C LEU A 32 -13.14 -5.60 18.08
N GLU A 33 -12.62 -6.33 19.04
CA GLU A 33 -13.15 -6.40 20.42
C GLU A 33 -12.05 -5.96 21.42
N PRO A 34 -12.24 -4.85 22.17
CA PRO A 34 -13.38 -3.92 22.06
C PRO A 34 -13.41 -3.17 20.72
N ARG A 35 -14.61 -2.82 20.26
CA ARG A 35 -14.83 -2.13 18.98
C ARG A 35 -14.13 -0.78 18.92
N LYS A 36 -13.65 -0.44 17.72
CA LYS A 36 -13.05 0.87 17.42
C LYS A 36 -13.93 1.63 16.41
N PRO A 37 -13.93 2.97 16.44
CA PRO A 37 -14.68 3.78 15.50
C PRO A 37 -14.14 3.67 14.07
N ASN A 38 -12.83 3.50 13.94
CA ASN A 38 -12.09 3.47 12.68
C ASN A 38 -11.34 2.16 12.52
N GLY A 39 -10.97 1.81 11.28
CA GLY A 39 -9.97 0.80 11.01
C GLY A 39 -8.58 1.24 11.46
N GLY A 40 -7.56 0.45 11.12
CA GLY A 40 -6.17 0.74 11.48
C GLY A 40 -5.24 -0.44 11.23
N PHE A 41 -4.14 -0.48 11.96
CA PHE A 41 -3.05 -1.42 11.76
C PHE A 41 -3.08 -2.49 12.85
N ALA A 42 -3.15 -3.76 12.44
CA ALA A 42 -3.20 -4.90 13.34
C ALA A 42 -1.95 -5.78 13.18
N PHE A 43 -1.40 -6.20 14.29
CA PHE A 43 -0.27 -7.11 14.41
C PHE A 43 -0.73 -8.32 15.20
N SER A 44 -0.55 -9.54 14.73
CA SER A 44 -0.83 -10.71 15.57
C SER A 44 0.14 -10.79 16.74
N ALA A 45 -0.25 -11.47 17.81
CA ALA A 45 0.60 -11.63 19.00
C ALA A 45 1.95 -12.28 18.63
N ASP A 46 1.96 -13.28 17.75
CA ASP A 46 3.16 -13.98 17.27
C ASP A 46 4.11 -13.02 16.53
N GLN A 47 3.56 -12.09 15.74
CA GLN A 47 4.35 -11.10 15.01
C GLN A 47 5.00 -10.10 15.96
N VAL A 48 4.29 -9.71 17.02
CA VAL A 48 4.84 -8.83 18.07
C VAL A 48 5.95 -9.53 18.85
N GLU A 49 5.80 -10.81 19.12
CA GLU A 49 6.87 -11.61 19.75
C GLU A 49 8.13 -11.64 18.88
N THR A 50 7.97 -11.85 17.59
CA THR A 50 9.09 -11.82 16.62
C THR A 50 9.77 -10.44 16.55
N LEU A 51 9.02 -9.34 16.67
CA LEU A 51 9.55 -7.99 16.70
C LEU A 51 10.21 -7.62 18.04
N GLY A 52 9.90 -8.35 19.11
CA GLY A 52 10.38 -8.10 20.47
C GLY A 52 9.69 -6.97 21.21
N ALA A 53 8.81 -6.21 20.55
CA ALA A 53 7.99 -5.17 21.18
C ALA A 53 6.78 -4.82 20.27
N PRO A 54 5.62 -4.43 20.84
CA PRO A 54 4.50 -3.94 20.05
C PRO A 54 4.85 -2.59 19.43
N PRO A 55 4.20 -2.24 18.29
CA PRO A 55 4.30 -0.89 17.73
C PRO A 55 3.87 0.16 18.74
N GLN A 56 4.44 1.33 18.62
CA GLN A 56 4.14 2.44 19.53
C GLN A 56 2.64 2.77 19.51
N GLY A 57 2.03 2.85 20.70
CA GLY A 57 0.62 3.15 20.88
C GLY A 57 -0.33 1.98 20.57
N ALA A 58 0.18 0.81 20.20
CA ALA A 58 -0.66 -0.35 19.95
C ALA A 58 -1.19 -0.95 21.26
N THR A 59 -2.46 -1.33 21.25
CA THR A 59 -3.16 -1.93 22.41
C THR A 59 -3.72 -3.30 22.06
N PRO A 60 -3.80 -4.24 23.04
CA PRO A 60 -4.35 -5.57 22.80
C PRO A 60 -5.83 -5.52 22.40
N HIS A 61 -6.19 -6.25 21.36
CA HIS A 61 -7.56 -6.44 20.86
C HIS A 61 -7.75 -7.87 20.38
N THR A 62 -9.00 -8.25 20.17
CA THR A 62 -9.36 -9.47 19.44
C THR A 62 -9.95 -9.07 18.10
N LEU A 63 -9.37 -9.56 17.01
CA LEU A 63 -9.93 -9.41 15.67
C LEU A 63 -10.91 -10.55 15.42
N VAL A 64 -12.15 -10.19 15.06
CA VAL A 64 -13.24 -11.14 14.79
C VAL A 64 -13.49 -11.18 13.28
N PHE A 65 -13.36 -12.35 12.69
CA PHE A 65 -13.57 -12.58 11.25
C PHE A 65 -15.03 -12.88 10.93
N SER A 66 -15.42 -12.68 9.67
CA SER A 66 -16.78 -12.95 9.20
C SER A 66 -17.23 -14.41 9.36
N ASN A 67 -16.29 -15.34 9.39
CA ASN A 67 -16.54 -16.78 9.65
C ASN A 67 -16.64 -17.12 11.15
N GLY A 68 -16.56 -16.12 12.04
CA GLY A 68 -16.59 -16.30 13.50
C GLY A 68 -15.24 -16.70 14.12
N ALA A 69 -14.18 -16.89 13.33
CA ALA A 69 -12.85 -17.09 13.88
C ALA A 69 -12.35 -15.81 14.56
N THR A 70 -11.46 -15.96 15.54
CA THR A 70 -10.87 -14.84 16.28
C THR A 70 -9.37 -14.93 16.30
N ASN A 71 -8.69 -13.78 16.38
CA ASN A 71 -7.26 -13.70 16.55
C ASN A 71 -6.89 -12.59 17.54
N ALA A 72 -5.95 -12.88 18.44
CA ALA A 72 -5.39 -11.88 19.34
C ALA A 72 -4.43 -10.98 18.56
N VAL A 73 -4.64 -9.67 18.63
CA VAL A 73 -3.85 -8.69 17.88
C VAL A 73 -3.49 -7.51 18.78
N PHE A 74 -2.39 -6.85 18.45
CA PHE A 74 -2.09 -5.50 18.89
C PHE A 74 -2.56 -4.54 17.80
N PHE A 75 -3.40 -3.58 18.16
CA PHE A 75 -4.03 -2.65 17.22
C PHE A 75 -3.67 -1.21 17.54
N THR A 76 -3.40 -0.44 16.48
CA THR A 76 -3.23 1.02 16.55
C THR A 76 -3.89 1.69 15.34
N ASP A 77 -4.39 2.90 15.51
CA ASP A 77 -4.96 3.72 14.42
C ASP A 77 -3.92 4.60 13.71
N TRP A 78 -2.68 4.57 14.16
CA TRP A 78 -1.56 5.25 13.53
C TRP A 78 -0.31 4.35 13.51
N LEU A 79 0.60 4.62 12.58
CA LEU A 79 1.83 3.85 12.41
C LEU A 79 2.95 4.74 11.94
N ARG A 80 4.04 4.82 12.68
CA ARG A 80 5.26 5.44 12.20
C ARG A 80 6.11 4.36 11.51
N PHE A 81 6.31 4.53 10.21
CA PHE A 81 6.81 3.50 9.32
C PHE A 81 7.92 4.02 8.40
N VAL A 82 8.99 3.28 8.23
CA VAL A 82 10.11 3.57 7.32
C VAL A 82 9.97 2.70 6.08
N PRO A 83 9.47 3.22 4.96
CA PRO A 83 9.22 2.41 3.76
C PRO A 83 10.51 2.14 3.00
N LEU A 84 10.85 0.88 2.77
CA LEU A 84 12.03 0.45 2.02
C LEU A 84 11.67 0.08 0.58
N ALA A 85 10.75 -0.85 0.40
CA ALA A 85 10.38 -1.41 -0.89
C ALA A 85 8.88 -1.68 -0.95
N THR A 86 8.34 -1.78 -2.14
CA THR A 86 6.92 -2.10 -2.35
C THR A 86 6.78 -3.13 -3.46
N ARG A 87 5.77 -4.01 -3.33
CA ARG A 87 5.34 -4.90 -4.39
C ARG A 87 3.81 -4.88 -4.50
N PHE A 88 3.31 -5.07 -5.70
CA PHE A 88 1.88 -5.02 -6.00
C PHE A 88 1.47 -6.20 -6.87
N ALA A 89 0.32 -6.78 -6.59
CA ALA A 89 -0.30 -7.78 -7.44
C ALA A 89 -1.82 -7.62 -7.43
N TRP A 90 -2.46 -8.16 -8.46
CA TRP A 90 -3.88 -8.46 -8.43
C TRP A 90 -4.08 -9.81 -7.77
N VAL A 91 -5.11 -9.94 -6.94
CA VAL A 91 -5.43 -11.19 -6.24
C VAL A 91 -6.90 -11.54 -6.49
N LYS A 92 -7.16 -12.79 -6.89
CA LYS A 92 -8.50 -13.34 -7.02
C LYS A 92 -8.48 -14.79 -6.53
N ASP A 93 -9.42 -15.14 -5.68
CA ASP A 93 -9.57 -16.49 -5.12
C ASP A 93 -8.26 -17.05 -4.52
N GLY A 94 -7.51 -16.19 -3.79
CA GLY A 94 -6.23 -16.53 -3.19
C GLY A 94 -5.03 -16.55 -4.15
N ASN A 95 -5.25 -16.41 -5.46
CA ASN A 95 -4.18 -16.46 -6.46
C ASN A 95 -3.71 -15.05 -6.86
N ARG A 96 -2.40 -14.89 -7.00
CA ARG A 96 -1.78 -13.69 -7.55
C ARG A 96 -1.90 -13.69 -9.07
N LEU A 97 -2.20 -12.51 -9.62
CA LEU A 97 -2.34 -12.29 -11.05
C LEU A 97 -1.43 -11.12 -11.46
N GLU A 98 -0.82 -11.20 -12.64
CA GLU A 98 0.00 -10.12 -13.20
C GLU A 98 -0.86 -8.98 -13.73
N THR A 99 -2.02 -9.32 -14.26
CA THR A 99 -2.94 -8.35 -14.86
C THR A 99 -4.29 -8.37 -14.15
N PHE A 100 -5.00 -7.25 -14.22
CA PHE A 100 -6.36 -7.16 -13.69
C PHE A 100 -7.30 -8.10 -14.45
N VAL A 101 -8.12 -8.82 -13.70
CA VAL A 101 -9.32 -9.53 -14.19
C VAL A 101 -10.51 -9.12 -13.35
N GLU A 102 -11.72 -9.22 -13.89
CA GLU A 102 -12.93 -8.87 -13.16
C GLU A 102 -13.05 -9.66 -11.85
N GLY A 103 -13.34 -8.96 -10.75
CA GLY A 103 -13.39 -9.52 -9.39
C GLY A 103 -12.03 -9.69 -8.71
N ALA A 104 -10.92 -9.29 -9.37
CA ALA A 104 -9.62 -9.26 -8.69
C ALA A 104 -9.46 -8.01 -7.83
N ARG A 105 -8.80 -8.14 -6.68
CA ARG A 105 -8.48 -7.06 -5.74
C ARG A 105 -7.02 -6.68 -5.83
N GLY A 106 -6.70 -5.39 -5.76
CA GLY A 106 -5.33 -4.94 -5.62
C GLY A 106 -4.78 -5.29 -4.24
N LYS A 107 -3.62 -5.94 -4.18
CA LYS A 107 -2.85 -6.17 -2.95
C LYS A 107 -1.53 -5.44 -3.06
N LEU A 108 -1.29 -4.48 -2.16
CA LEU A 108 -0.02 -3.77 -2.03
C LEU A 108 0.66 -4.21 -0.75
N GLN A 109 1.91 -4.60 -0.86
CA GLN A 109 2.77 -4.85 0.27
C GLN A 109 3.90 -3.83 0.28
N ALA A 110 4.16 -3.25 1.46
CA ALA A 110 5.26 -2.34 1.71
C ALA A 110 6.16 -2.96 2.78
N LEU A 111 7.40 -3.26 2.41
CA LEU A 111 8.43 -3.69 3.34
C LEU A 111 9.03 -2.46 4.01
N GLY A 112 9.28 -2.53 5.32
CA GLY A 112 9.84 -1.40 6.06
C GLY A 112 10.14 -1.71 7.52
N PHE A 113 10.50 -0.68 8.27
CA PHE A 113 10.64 -0.75 9.72
C PHE A 113 9.48 -0.02 10.38
N VAL A 114 9.06 -0.50 11.54
CA VAL A 114 8.00 0.12 12.35
C VAL A 114 8.59 0.64 13.65
N GLU A 115 8.13 1.81 14.10
CA GLU A 115 8.50 2.34 15.40
C GLU A 115 7.76 1.59 16.51
N THR A 116 8.53 1.11 17.49
CA THR A 116 8.04 0.47 18.71
C THR A 116 8.45 1.32 19.91
N GLU A 117 8.02 0.93 21.12
CA GLU A 117 8.46 1.60 22.34
C GLU A 117 9.99 1.56 22.57
N THR A 118 10.67 0.62 21.93
CA THR A 118 12.13 0.42 22.02
C THR A 118 12.91 0.89 20.79
N GLY A 119 12.29 1.69 19.93
CA GLY A 119 12.83 2.18 18.66
C GLY A 119 12.32 1.42 17.45
N PHE A 120 12.91 1.68 16.28
CA PHE A 120 12.51 1.01 15.05
C PHE A 120 12.88 -0.48 15.06
N ARG A 121 11.92 -1.32 14.64
CA ARG A 121 12.04 -2.78 14.54
C ARG A 121 11.60 -3.25 13.16
N GLY A 122 12.18 -4.33 12.67
CA GLY A 122 11.86 -4.92 11.39
C GLY A 122 13.05 -5.61 10.75
N PRO A 123 12.98 -5.89 9.44
CA PRO A 123 11.90 -5.43 8.55
C PRO A 123 10.57 -6.15 8.77
N VAL A 124 9.48 -5.42 8.52
CA VAL A 124 8.10 -5.90 8.57
C VAL A 124 7.38 -5.60 7.26
N MET A 125 6.34 -6.34 6.96
CA MET A 125 5.57 -6.21 5.74
C MET A 125 4.17 -5.66 6.02
N LEU A 126 3.92 -4.40 5.69
CA LEU A 126 2.57 -3.82 5.73
C LEU A 126 1.77 -4.28 4.50
N THR A 127 0.72 -5.06 4.74
CA THR A 127 -0.16 -5.59 3.71
C THR A 127 -1.49 -4.86 3.70
N VAL A 128 -1.89 -4.37 2.55
CA VAL A 128 -3.18 -3.69 2.33
C VAL A 128 -3.86 -4.20 1.06
N LYS A 129 -5.20 -4.24 1.07
CA LYS A 129 -6.01 -4.74 -0.05
C LYS A 129 -7.03 -3.69 -0.51
N GLY A 130 -7.52 -3.84 -1.74
CA GLY A 130 -8.60 -3.02 -2.29
C GLY A 130 -8.27 -1.52 -2.31
N MET A 131 -9.18 -0.68 -1.87
CA MET A 131 -9.03 0.79 -1.87
C MET A 131 -7.88 1.27 -0.98
N ALA A 132 -7.61 0.59 0.14
CA ALA A 132 -6.49 0.93 1.01
C ALA A 132 -5.13 0.78 0.31
N SER A 133 -5.01 -0.09 -0.71
CA SER A 133 -3.78 -0.20 -1.50
C SER A 133 -3.48 1.07 -2.31
N LYS A 134 -4.53 1.72 -2.81
CA LYS A 134 -4.42 3.01 -3.51
C LYS A 134 -4.02 4.13 -2.54
N ASP A 135 -4.63 4.15 -1.35
CA ASP A 135 -4.32 5.13 -0.31
C ASP A 135 -2.86 5.02 0.12
N LEU A 136 -2.39 3.80 0.45
CA LEU A 136 -1.01 3.58 0.83
C LEU A 136 -0.04 3.94 -0.30
N SER A 137 -0.34 3.59 -1.55
CA SER A 137 0.48 3.98 -2.71
C SER A 137 0.59 5.51 -2.83
N THR A 138 -0.51 6.22 -2.62
CA THR A 138 -0.54 7.69 -2.62
C THR A 138 0.31 8.25 -1.47
N ALA A 139 0.10 7.76 -0.24
CA ALA A 139 0.87 8.18 0.93
C ALA A 139 2.38 7.99 0.76
N LEU A 140 2.80 6.84 0.20
CA LEU A 140 4.20 6.55 -0.07
C LEU A 140 4.80 7.47 -1.17
N ARG A 141 4.02 7.78 -2.20
CA ARG A 141 4.44 8.73 -3.24
C ARG A 141 4.62 10.14 -2.67
N GLU A 142 3.64 10.61 -1.90
CA GLU A 142 3.69 11.93 -1.25
C GLU A 142 4.82 12.03 -0.24
N HIS A 143 5.10 10.96 0.51
CA HIS A 143 6.25 10.88 1.40
C HIS A 143 7.57 11.10 0.63
N ARG A 144 7.78 10.35 -0.47
CA ARG A 144 8.98 10.54 -1.32
C ARG A 144 9.13 11.96 -1.84
N GLN A 145 8.01 12.60 -2.22
CA GLN A 145 8.03 13.99 -2.66
C GLN A 145 8.37 14.96 -1.51
N ALA A 146 7.80 14.75 -0.32
CA ALA A 146 8.08 15.57 0.86
C ALA A 146 9.54 15.47 1.29
N VAL A 147 10.10 14.26 1.35
CA VAL A 147 11.53 14.04 1.64
C VAL A 147 12.40 14.74 0.60
N ARG A 148 12.14 14.51 -0.70
CA ARG A 148 12.91 15.16 -1.76
C ARG A 148 12.88 16.68 -1.66
N LYS A 149 11.73 17.27 -1.30
CA LYS A 149 11.60 18.72 -1.11
C LYS A 149 12.33 19.18 0.15
N GLY A 150 12.15 18.53 1.29
CA GLY A 150 12.72 18.92 2.57
C GLY A 150 14.23 18.74 2.65
N THR A 151 14.77 17.71 1.98
CA THR A 151 16.22 17.46 1.90
C THR A 151 16.89 18.05 0.67
N GLN A 152 16.17 18.80 -0.16
CA GLN A 152 16.65 19.32 -1.44
C GLN A 152 17.20 18.23 -2.38
N GLY A 153 16.68 17.01 -2.25
CA GLY A 153 17.10 15.84 -3.03
C GLY A 153 18.43 15.22 -2.58
N GLN A 154 18.99 15.63 -1.46
CA GLN A 154 20.30 15.15 -0.97
C GLN A 154 20.24 13.80 -0.26
N ALA A 155 19.04 13.37 0.21
CA ALA A 155 18.89 12.12 0.93
C ALA A 155 17.76 11.24 0.36
N PRO A 156 17.94 9.92 0.32
CA PRO A 156 16.90 8.99 -0.12
C PRO A 156 15.79 8.86 0.92
N SER A 157 14.54 8.68 0.45
CA SER A 157 13.36 8.61 1.33
C SER A 157 13.34 7.42 2.28
N VAL A 158 14.13 6.39 2.02
CA VAL A 158 14.26 5.19 2.86
C VAL A 158 14.93 5.46 4.21
N PHE A 159 15.53 6.63 4.40
CA PHE A 159 16.11 7.03 5.67
C PHE A 159 15.18 7.88 6.54
N PHE A 160 13.92 8.02 6.12
CA PHE A 160 12.96 8.86 6.84
C PHE A 160 11.66 8.11 7.10
N ALA A 161 11.19 8.20 8.35
CA ALA A 161 9.90 7.68 8.74
C ALA A 161 8.77 8.53 8.19
N LEU A 162 7.66 7.89 7.84
CA LEU A 162 6.38 8.57 7.61
C LEU A 162 5.39 8.18 8.70
N LEU A 163 4.52 9.10 9.05
CA LEU A 163 3.39 8.83 9.92
C LEU A 163 2.16 8.53 9.06
N LEU A 164 1.69 7.29 9.13
CA LEU A 164 0.41 6.85 8.59
C LEU A 164 -0.64 6.87 9.68
N HIS A 165 -1.87 7.21 9.35
CA HIS A 165 -3.00 7.10 10.27
C HIS A 165 -4.27 6.67 9.53
N ALA A 166 -5.15 6.01 10.25
CA ALA A 166 -6.47 5.66 9.81
C ALA A 166 -7.36 6.91 9.88
N GLY A 167 -7.95 7.29 8.74
CA GLY A 167 -8.88 8.40 8.67
C GLY A 167 -10.28 8.02 9.15
N GLU A 168 -11.23 8.95 9.02
CA GLU A 168 -12.63 8.64 9.29
C GLU A 168 -13.20 7.72 8.22
N PRO A 169 -14.00 6.68 8.59
CA PRO A 169 -14.61 5.79 7.63
C PRO A 169 -15.57 6.54 6.71
N THR A 170 -15.37 6.40 5.42
CA THR A 170 -16.19 7.02 4.38
C THR A 170 -16.80 5.97 3.44
N LEU A 171 -17.88 6.32 2.76
CA LEU A 171 -18.44 5.48 1.71
C LEU A 171 -17.56 5.54 0.47
N ARG A 172 -16.97 4.41 0.10
CA ARG A 172 -16.01 4.27 -1.00
C ARG A 172 -16.41 3.12 -1.91
N GLY A 173 -15.98 3.18 -3.15
CA GLY A 173 -16.26 2.17 -4.17
C GLY A 173 -17.08 2.72 -5.32
N GLY A 174 -17.22 1.93 -6.42
CA GLY A 174 -17.93 2.31 -7.62
C GLY A 174 -19.42 2.04 -7.55
N LYS A 175 -19.88 0.98 -8.26
CA LYS A 175 -21.31 0.62 -8.32
C LYS A 175 -21.88 0.20 -6.96
N GLN A 176 -21.07 -0.50 -6.16
CA GLN A 176 -21.40 -0.85 -4.78
C GLN A 176 -20.48 -0.08 -3.85
N LYS A 177 -21.03 0.83 -3.07
CA LYS A 177 -20.28 1.59 -2.07
C LYS A 177 -20.27 0.85 -0.75
N SER A 178 -19.10 0.71 -0.14
CA SER A 178 -18.93 0.21 1.21
C SER A 178 -18.26 1.24 2.09
N ARG A 179 -18.52 1.15 3.39
CA ARG A 179 -17.82 1.98 4.36
C ARG A 179 -16.41 1.42 4.53
N ALA A 180 -15.38 2.24 4.33
CA ALA A 180 -14.00 1.87 4.48
C ALA A 180 -13.20 3.02 5.08
N THR A 181 -12.23 2.68 5.92
CA THR A 181 -11.31 3.62 6.55
C THR A 181 -10.14 3.90 5.59
N PRO A 182 -9.90 5.17 5.19
CA PRO A 182 -8.75 5.50 4.36
C PRO A 182 -7.44 5.48 5.15
N ILE A 183 -6.34 5.15 4.48
CA ILE A 183 -5.00 5.38 5.00
C ILE A 183 -4.55 6.78 4.57
N LEU A 184 -4.21 7.61 5.55
CA LEU A 184 -3.75 8.97 5.34
C LEU A 184 -2.30 9.10 5.81
N ARG A 185 -1.54 9.95 5.14
CA ARG A 185 -0.21 10.38 5.58
C ARG A 185 -0.33 11.71 6.33
N SER A 186 0.42 11.88 7.41
CA SER A 186 0.63 13.21 7.98
C SER A 186 1.34 14.10 6.96
N ALA A 187 0.81 15.30 6.73
CA ALA A 187 1.40 16.26 5.79
C ALA A 187 2.73 16.83 6.27
N ASP A 188 2.93 16.84 7.59
CA ASP A 188 4.08 17.40 8.25
C ASP A 188 5.30 16.48 8.09
N PHE A 189 6.37 16.97 7.45
CA PHE A 189 7.65 16.32 7.29
C PHE A 189 8.75 17.23 7.84
N ASP A 190 9.54 16.70 8.76
CA ASP A 190 10.68 17.37 9.37
C ASP A 190 11.90 16.45 9.25
N PRO A 191 12.96 16.86 8.51
CA PRO A 191 14.14 16.02 8.30
C PRO A 191 14.82 15.57 9.61
N ASP A 192 14.87 16.45 10.62
CA ASP A 192 15.56 16.14 11.87
C ASP A 192 14.75 15.16 12.75
N ARG A 193 13.42 15.33 12.79
CA ARG A 193 12.51 14.47 13.55
C ARG A 193 12.31 13.11 12.89
N ASP A 194 12.20 13.10 11.55
CA ASP A 194 11.79 11.92 10.79
C ASP A 194 12.98 11.07 10.33
N TYR A 195 14.21 11.55 10.51
CA TYR A 195 15.41 10.75 10.25
C TYR A 195 15.50 9.55 11.21
N VAL A 196 15.82 8.38 10.66
CA VAL A 196 15.83 7.11 11.39
C VAL A 196 17.05 6.90 12.29
N GLY A 197 18.06 7.79 12.20
CA GLY A 197 19.35 7.68 12.86
C GLY A 197 20.36 6.81 12.11
N ASP A 198 21.63 7.05 12.36
CA ASP A 198 22.74 6.46 11.60
C ASP A 198 22.76 4.94 11.68
N ALA A 199 22.54 4.36 12.86
CA ALA A 199 22.59 2.91 13.05
C ALA A 199 21.55 2.15 12.20
N LEU A 200 20.32 2.71 12.05
CA LEU A 200 19.32 2.10 11.18
C LEU A 200 19.60 2.41 9.71
N ALA A 201 20.12 3.59 9.39
CA ALA A 201 20.51 3.95 8.04
C ALA A 201 21.62 3.00 7.51
N ASP A 202 22.66 2.71 8.31
CA ASP A 202 23.71 1.75 7.99
C ASP A 202 23.14 0.33 7.74
N THR A 203 22.18 -0.09 8.57
CA THR A 203 21.48 -1.38 8.40
C THR A 203 20.70 -1.41 7.08
N ILE A 204 19.97 -0.35 6.75
CA ILE A 204 19.21 -0.24 5.50
C ILE A 204 20.14 -0.29 4.30
N GLU A 205 21.29 0.39 4.34
CA GLU A 205 22.28 0.37 3.25
C GLU A 205 22.88 -1.03 3.06
N ALA A 206 23.26 -1.70 4.15
CA ALA A 206 23.83 -3.04 4.11
C ALA A 206 22.88 -4.06 3.46
N GLU A 207 21.59 -3.98 3.79
CA GLU A 207 20.55 -4.93 3.34
C GLU A 207 19.80 -4.48 2.07
N TRP A 208 20.19 -3.35 1.48
CA TRP A 208 19.42 -2.73 0.38
C TRP A 208 19.20 -3.64 -0.83
N ALA A 209 20.20 -4.48 -1.15
CA ALA A 209 20.09 -5.42 -2.27
C ALA A 209 18.99 -6.47 -2.03
N ALA A 210 18.89 -6.99 -0.80
CA ALA A 210 17.86 -7.96 -0.41
C ALA A 210 16.45 -7.34 -0.48
N TYR A 211 16.27 -6.10 -0.01
CA TYR A 211 14.97 -5.41 -0.10
C TYR A 211 14.51 -5.18 -1.54
N LYS A 212 15.43 -4.83 -2.44
CA LYS A 212 15.13 -4.73 -3.87
C LYS A 212 14.78 -6.07 -4.50
N GLN A 213 15.48 -7.13 -4.12
CA GLN A 213 15.18 -8.48 -4.58
C GLN A 213 13.78 -8.92 -4.14
N TRP A 214 13.41 -8.67 -2.88
CA TRP A 214 12.07 -8.93 -2.38
C TRP A 214 10.99 -8.21 -3.19
N ALA A 215 11.19 -6.94 -3.52
CA ALA A 215 10.23 -6.16 -4.32
C ALA A 215 9.97 -6.76 -5.71
N THR A 216 10.98 -7.41 -6.31
CA THR A 216 10.88 -8.00 -7.65
C THR A 216 10.41 -9.46 -7.65
N ALA A 217 10.36 -10.12 -6.49
CA ALA A 217 10.04 -11.54 -6.40
C ALA A 217 8.65 -11.89 -6.98
N TRP A 218 7.65 -11.03 -6.78
CA TRP A 218 6.31 -11.26 -7.32
C TRP A 218 6.20 -11.14 -8.84
N GLN A 219 7.10 -10.40 -9.47
CA GLN A 219 7.13 -10.26 -10.93
C GLN A 219 7.59 -11.55 -11.61
N ARG A 220 8.37 -12.38 -10.91
CA ARG A 220 8.98 -13.59 -11.46
C ARG A 220 8.19 -14.87 -11.18
N ASN A 221 7.36 -14.88 -10.16
CA ASN A 221 6.66 -16.08 -9.73
C ASN A 221 5.25 -15.77 -9.19
N PRO A 222 4.25 -15.60 -10.07
CA PRO A 222 2.86 -15.43 -9.66
C PRO A 222 2.31 -16.78 -9.15
N GLY A 223 2.55 -17.09 -7.90
CA GLY A 223 2.04 -18.30 -7.24
C GLY A 223 0.85 -18.01 -6.33
N PRO A 224 0.22 -19.02 -5.72
CA PRO A 224 -0.80 -18.83 -4.71
C PRO A 224 -0.24 -18.04 -3.53
N ASN A 225 -1.06 -17.17 -2.95
CA ASN A 225 -0.71 -16.45 -1.73
C ASN A 225 -0.80 -17.38 -0.53
N GLY A 226 0.22 -18.19 -0.31
CA GLY A 226 0.33 -19.08 0.86
C GLY A 226 0.97 -18.41 2.09
N GLU A 227 1.18 -17.11 2.04
CA GLU A 227 1.84 -16.37 3.13
C GLU A 227 0.82 -16.12 4.23
N GLY A 228 1.07 -16.64 5.42
CA GLY A 228 0.28 -16.61 6.66
C GLY A 228 -0.51 -15.34 6.98
N GLU A 229 -1.37 -14.94 6.06
CA GLU A 229 -2.29 -13.83 6.28
C GLU A 229 -3.29 -14.20 7.35
N LEU A 230 -3.53 -13.28 8.28
CA LEU A 230 -4.72 -13.32 9.11
C LEU A 230 -5.92 -13.49 8.16
N ALA A 231 -6.76 -14.49 8.40
CA ALA A 231 -7.91 -14.80 7.54
C ALA A 231 -8.70 -13.51 7.24
N ASP A 232 -9.12 -13.35 6.00
CA ASP A 232 -9.75 -12.12 5.53
C ASP A 232 -10.94 -11.72 6.43
N SER A 233 -10.87 -10.55 7.02
CA SER A 233 -12.02 -9.87 7.62
C SER A 233 -12.85 -9.24 6.50
N ASP A 234 -13.23 -10.04 5.51
CA ASP A 234 -14.07 -9.56 4.42
C ASP A 234 -15.51 -9.37 4.90
N ALA A 235 -15.80 -8.18 5.35
CA ALA A 235 -17.12 -7.63 5.02
C ALA A 235 -17.16 -7.49 3.49
N PRO A 236 -18.26 -7.87 2.79
CA PRO A 236 -18.35 -7.72 1.35
C PRO A 236 -18.27 -6.24 0.97
N GLY A 237 -17.05 -5.75 0.88
CA GLY A 237 -16.71 -4.42 0.44
C GLY A 237 -16.63 -4.44 -1.07
N ALA A 238 -17.51 -3.69 -1.70
CA ALA A 238 -17.56 -3.54 -3.13
C ALA A 238 -16.20 -3.18 -3.71
N ASP A 239 -15.72 -4.06 -4.54
CA ASP A 239 -14.57 -3.83 -5.39
C ASP A 239 -14.93 -2.80 -6.46
N GLU A 240 -14.34 -1.62 -6.35
CA GLU A 240 -14.13 -0.86 -7.56
C GLU A 240 -12.98 -1.54 -8.31
N PRO A 241 -13.18 -1.94 -9.59
CA PRO A 241 -12.03 -2.20 -10.41
C PRO A 241 -11.18 -0.92 -10.32
N PRO A 242 -9.84 -1.04 -10.15
CA PRO A 242 -8.99 0.13 -10.28
C PRO A 242 -9.37 0.75 -11.61
N VAL A 243 -9.38 2.06 -11.64
CA VAL A 243 -9.45 2.80 -12.88
C VAL A 243 -8.49 2.08 -13.81
N SER A 244 -9.03 1.35 -14.76
CA SER A 244 -8.29 0.70 -15.82
C SER A 244 -7.29 1.76 -16.24
N ARG A 245 -5.99 1.48 -16.15
CA ARG A 245 -5.04 2.28 -16.91
C ARG A 245 -5.58 2.17 -18.31
N ASP A 246 -6.15 3.27 -18.77
CA ASP A 246 -6.68 3.36 -20.09
C ASP A 246 -5.51 2.95 -21.01
N THR A 247 -5.56 1.71 -21.50
CA THR A 247 -4.55 1.15 -22.39
C THR A 247 -4.78 1.64 -23.81
N SER A 248 -5.74 2.56 -23.97
CA SER A 248 -5.96 3.26 -25.23
C SER A 248 -4.67 4.00 -25.61
N PRO A 249 -4.33 4.03 -26.87
CA PRO A 249 -3.20 4.80 -27.36
C PRO A 249 -3.36 6.28 -26.94
N PRO A 250 -2.28 7.06 -26.87
CA PRO A 250 -2.37 8.48 -26.63
C PRO A 250 -3.30 9.14 -27.65
N ALA A 251 -4.06 10.11 -27.21
CA ALA A 251 -5.02 10.80 -28.06
C ALA A 251 -4.31 11.40 -29.29
N PRO A 252 -4.89 11.27 -30.50
CA PRO A 252 -4.34 11.88 -31.70
C PRO A 252 -4.19 13.41 -31.54
N ASP A 253 -3.14 13.99 -32.13
CA ASP A 253 -2.84 15.42 -32.02
C ASP A 253 -4.01 16.33 -32.44
N ASN A 254 -4.79 15.94 -33.42
CA ASN A 254 -5.97 16.66 -33.86
C ASN A 254 -7.06 16.70 -32.76
N THR A 255 -7.23 15.61 -32.02
CA THR A 255 -8.18 15.52 -30.90
C THR A 255 -7.73 16.40 -29.75
N VAL A 256 -6.44 16.39 -29.42
CA VAL A 256 -5.84 17.25 -28.37
C VAL A 256 -5.99 18.73 -28.74
N ARG A 257 -5.76 19.11 -30.03
CA ARG A 257 -5.97 20.48 -30.51
C ARG A 257 -7.43 20.92 -30.42
N LEU A 258 -8.37 20.04 -30.76
CA LEU A 258 -9.80 20.32 -30.66
C LEU A 258 -10.22 20.53 -29.19
N LEU A 259 -9.78 19.67 -28.28
CA LEU A 259 -10.03 19.81 -26.84
C LEU A 259 -9.45 21.11 -26.29
N THR A 260 -8.21 21.45 -26.67
CA THR A 260 -7.57 22.70 -26.32
C THR A 260 -8.40 23.93 -26.72
N ALA A 261 -8.92 23.91 -27.96
CA ALA A 261 -9.76 25.01 -28.47
C ALA A 261 -11.09 25.12 -27.72
N LEU A 262 -11.76 23.98 -27.46
CA LEU A 262 -13.02 23.92 -26.71
C LEU A 262 -12.86 24.39 -25.25
N LEU A 263 -11.84 23.91 -24.53
CA LEU A 263 -11.55 24.31 -23.17
C LEU A 263 -11.21 25.81 -23.06
N ARG A 264 -10.46 26.33 -24.04
CA ARG A 264 -10.17 27.75 -24.13
C ARG A 264 -11.43 28.59 -24.39
N GLY A 265 -12.31 28.11 -25.27
CA GLY A 265 -13.62 28.74 -25.55
C GLY A 265 -14.53 28.78 -24.32
N LYS A 266 -14.40 27.84 -23.38
CA LYS A 266 -15.11 27.80 -22.10
C LYS A 266 -14.41 28.58 -20.98
N GLY A 267 -13.31 29.27 -21.24
CA GLY A 267 -12.62 30.16 -20.28
C GLY A 267 -11.58 29.49 -19.38
N PHE A 268 -11.17 28.25 -19.66
CA PHE A 268 -10.08 27.62 -18.90
C PHE A 268 -8.72 28.27 -19.21
N THR A 269 -7.87 28.40 -18.21
CA THR A 269 -6.51 28.95 -18.36
C THR A 269 -5.57 27.96 -19.05
N ALA A 270 -4.50 28.45 -19.66
CA ALA A 270 -3.53 27.62 -20.39
C ALA A 270 -2.92 26.53 -19.48
N ASP A 271 -2.64 26.84 -18.22
CA ASP A 271 -2.05 25.89 -17.26
C ASP A 271 -3.02 24.76 -16.91
N VAL A 272 -4.30 25.05 -16.72
CA VAL A 272 -5.35 24.05 -16.48
C VAL A 272 -5.54 23.16 -17.71
N ILE A 273 -5.54 23.75 -18.91
CA ILE A 273 -5.66 22.99 -20.15
C ILE A 273 -4.46 22.07 -20.33
N SER A 274 -3.24 22.55 -20.10
CA SER A 274 -2.04 21.72 -20.21
C SER A 274 -2.07 20.57 -19.20
N ALA A 275 -2.41 20.82 -17.93
CA ALA A 275 -2.50 19.78 -16.91
C ALA A 275 -3.62 18.75 -17.20
N THR A 276 -4.72 19.18 -17.82
CA THR A 276 -5.85 18.29 -18.17
C THR A 276 -5.53 17.38 -19.35
N LEU A 277 -4.77 17.87 -20.34
CA LEU A 277 -4.48 17.15 -21.58
C LEU A 277 -3.13 16.45 -21.57
N ASP A 278 -2.30 16.63 -20.55
CA ASP A 278 -0.99 15.98 -20.43
C ASP A 278 -1.15 14.46 -20.30
N GLY A 279 -0.65 13.73 -21.32
CA GLY A 279 -0.75 12.28 -21.36
C GLY A 279 -2.17 11.72 -21.55
N ILE A 280 -3.12 12.53 -22.04
CA ILE A 280 -4.51 12.08 -22.26
C ILE A 280 -4.57 10.95 -23.28
N THR A 281 -5.28 9.87 -22.94
CA THR A 281 -5.52 8.75 -23.85
C THR A 281 -6.68 9.03 -24.80
N GLU A 282 -6.79 8.28 -25.90
CA GLU A 282 -7.84 8.44 -26.87
C GLU A 282 -9.24 8.27 -26.27
N SER A 283 -9.42 7.28 -25.39
CA SER A 283 -10.70 7.03 -24.70
C SER A 283 -11.08 8.19 -23.77
N ALA A 284 -10.13 8.66 -22.97
CA ALA A 284 -10.34 9.80 -22.07
C ALA A 284 -10.64 11.09 -22.85
N ALA A 285 -9.98 11.31 -23.99
CA ALA A 285 -10.20 12.45 -24.84
C ALA A 285 -11.60 12.43 -25.49
N GLN A 286 -12.07 11.26 -25.93
CA GLN A 286 -13.43 11.09 -26.46
C GLN A 286 -14.50 11.33 -25.40
N ALA A 287 -14.31 10.83 -24.17
CA ALA A 287 -15.23 11.09 -23.05
C ALA A 287 -15.31 12.58 -22.72
N LEU A 288 -14.16 13.25 -22.64
CA LEU A 288 -14.09 14.70 -22.39
C LEU A 288 -14.76 15.52 -23.51
N LEU A 289 -14.60 15.12 -24.76
CA LEU A 289 -15.29 15.75 -25.91
C LEU A 289 -16.80 15.58 -25.83
N ALA A 290 -17.29 14.42 -25.40
CA ALA A 290 -18.72 14.17 -25.23
C ALA A 290 -19.31 15.08 -24.13
N ASP A 291 -18.64 15.19 -22.98
CA ASP A 291 -19.06 16.04 -21.87
C ASP A 291 -19.06 17.54 -22.25
N LEU A 292 -18.04 18.00 -22.95
CA LEU A 292 -17.94 19.40 -23.39
C LEU A 292 -18.98 19.80 -24.43
N LYS A 293 -19.55 18.85 -25.18
CA LYS A 293 -20.63 19.10 -26.16
C LYS A 293 -22.03 19.11 -25.53
N GLN A 294 -22.19 18.53 -24.33
CA GLN A 294 -23.47 18.49 -23.61
C GLN A 294 -23.71 19.71 -22.71
N GLN A 295 -22.67 20.49 -22.45
CA GLN A 295 -22.69 21.75 -21.69
C GLN A 295 -22.76 22.97 -22.64
#